data_26cfb3ea3b986ffb9ac9e4d27d426034
#
_entry.id   26cfb3ea3b986ffb9ac9e4d27d426034
#
_cell.length_a   1.000
_cell.length_b   1.000
_cell.length_c   1.000
_cell.angle_alpha   90.00
_cell.angle_beta   90.00
_cell.angle_gamma   90.00
#
_symmetry.space_group_name_H-M   'P 1'
#
loop_
_entity.id
_entity.type
_entity.pdbx_description
1 polymer ?
#
loop_
_entity_poly.entity_id
_entity_poly.type
_entity_poly.pdbx_seq_one_letter_code
_entity_poly.pdbx_strand_id
1 'polypeptide(L)'
;MSSTKYLSLFCLFSISLILSGCGSSIYKNFEDSILIENIFEVNDSIIKKDPVKLLIQPASPTNKVFGFPLGLSIYNLASENPDEKFEKWLLEKPNRYKRLSRLLSKKQIIQLKQYNNSFNKFLKNLGQKPTKISDTNVNENISRLKQFYNNEGYFDSKVSADTILNDNQAIIKYNVTTNTRYLIDTISINTNSRDIDSLLSSNKTKSILKQKEIFS
;
A
#
# COMPACT_ATOMS: atom_id res chain seq x y z
N MET A 1 -15.63 21.22 -43.99
CA MET A 1 -14.56 21.33 -42.97
C MET A 1 -15.02 21.80 -41.57
N SER A 2 -16.26 22.09 -41.36
CA SER A 2 -16.82 22.57 -40.06
C SER A 2 -17.32 21.44 -39.13
N SER A 3 -17.96 20.43 -39.67
CA SER A 3 -18.60 19.33 -38.89
C SER A 3 -17.66 18.51 -38.02
N THR A 4 -16.45 18.23 -38.46
CA THR A 4 -15.45 17.44 -37.73
C THR A 4 -14.91 18.19 -36.49
N LYS A 5 -14.85 19.52 -36.52
CA LYS A 5 -14.45 20.35 -35.38
C LYS A 5 -15.51 20.33 -34.26
N TYR A 6 -16.78 20.38 -34.61
CA TYR A 6 -17.86 20.30 -33.61
C TYR A 6 -17.97 18.90 -33.01
N LEU A 7 -17.71 17.84 -33.78
CA LEU A 7 -17.68 16.46 -33.27
C LEU A 7 -16.53 16.27 -32.28
N SER A 8 -15.33 16.79 -32.60
CA SER A 8 -14.18 16.75 -31.71
C SER A 8 -14.42 17.54 -30.41
N LEU A 9 -15.03 18.71 -30.50
CA LEU A 9 -15.37 19.54 -29.35
C LEU A 9 -16.43 18.86 -28.45
N PHE A 10 -17.41 18.22 -29.06
CA PHE A 10 -18.46 17.46 -28.35
C PHE A 10 -17.88 16.23 -27.65
N CYS A 11 -16.95 15.50 -28.28
CA CYS A 11 -16.24 14.39 -27.64
C CYS A 11 -15.37 14.87 -26.47
N LEU A 12 -14.66 15.97 -26.59
CA LEU A 12 -13.86 16.56 -25.50
C LEU A 12 -14.75 17.01 -24.33
N PHE A 13 -15.90 17.61 -24.62
CA PHE A 13 -16.85 18.06 -23.60
C PHE A 13 -17.53 16.88 -22.88
N SER A 14 -17.89 15.81 -23.60
CA SER A 14 -18.44 14.60 -22.99
C SER A 14 -17.41 13.85 -22.13
N ILE A 15 -16.15 13.82 -22.53
CA ILE A 15 -15.04 13.26 -21.72
C ILE A 15 -14.85 14.09 -20.45
N SER A 16 -14.93 15.43 -20.53
CA SER A 16 -14.80 16.32 -19.38
C SER A 16 -15.94 16.11 -18.35
N LEU A 17 -17.17 15.87 -18.80
CA LEU A 17 -18.30 15.57 -17.92
C LEU A 17 -18.18 14.21 -17.21
N ILE A 18 -17.57 13.21 -17.84
CA ILE A 18 -17.33 11.91 -17.23
C ILE A 18 -16.24 12.00 -16.15
N LEU A 19 -15.26 12.90 -16.31
CA LEU A 19 -14.16 13.11 -15.38
C LEU A 19 -14.54 13.91 -14.13
N SER A 20 -15.65 14.62 -14.12
CA SER A 20 -16.12 15.42 -12.97
C SER A 20 -16.86 14.60 -11.89
N GLY A 21 -16.92 13.27 -12.02
CA GLY A 21 -17.49 12.37 -11.01
C GLY A 21 -16.70 12.43 -9.69
N CYS A 22 -17.41 12.64 -8.61
CA CYS A 22 -16.91 12.84 -7.25
C CYS A 22 -15.97 11.71 -6.80
N GLY A 23 -14.70 12.01 -6.55
CA GLY A 23 -13.68 11.02 -6.15
C GLY A 23 -13.98 10.26 -4.84
N SER A 24 -14.91 10.73 -4.01
CA SER A 24 -15.35 10.06 -2.78
C SER A 24 -16.13 8.76 -3.04
N SER A 25 -16.77 8.62 -4.20
CA SER A 25 -17.54 7.42 -4.56
C SER A 25 -16.68 6.17 -4.77
N ILE A 26 -15.39 6.32 -5.07
CA ILE A 26 -14.49 5.20 -5.41
C ILE A 26 -14.23 4.31 -4.18
N TYR A 27 -14.19 4.91 -2.99
CA TYR A 27 -13.92 4.20 -1.74
C TYR A 27 -15.17 3.52 -1.15
N LYS A 28 -16.37 3.95 -1.53
CA LYS A 28 -17.64 3.40 -1.01
C LYS A 28 -17.94 1.97 -1.44
N ASN A 29 -17.30 1.49 -2.48
CA ASN A 29 -17.54 0.16 -3.05
C ASN A 29 -16.78 -0.96 -2.34
N PHE A 30 -15.95 -0.63 -1.35
CA PHE A 30 -15.23 -1.63 -0.57
C PHE A 30 -15.97 -1.96 0.72
N GLU A 31 -16.04 -3.25 1.05
CA GLU A 31 -16.65 -3.74 2.29
C GLU A 31 -15.83 -3.35 3.52
N ASP A 32 -14.52 -3.10 3.35
CA ASP A 32 -13.58 -2.76 4.41
C ASP A 32 -12.91 -1.41 4.11
N SER A 33 -12.48 -0.72 5.16
CA SER A 33 -11.77 0.56 5.03
C SER A 33 -10.40 0.36 4.37
N ILE A 34 -10.08 1.25 3.44
CA ILE A 34 -8.84 1.23 2.68
C ILE A 34 -7.82 2.14 3.35
N LEU A 35 -6.65 1.59 3.63
CA LEU A 35 -5.53 2.37 4.13
C LEU A 35 -5.00 3.30 3.03
N ILE A 36 -5.24 4.61 3.20
CA ILE A 36 -4.87 5.64 2.22
C ILE A 36 -3.54 6.31 2.55
N GLU A 37 -3.16 6.35 3.83
CA GLU A 37 -1.94 7.04 4.26
C GLU A 37 -1.40 6.45 5.55
N ASN A 38 -0.06 6.43 5.67
CA ASN A 38 0.67 6.23 6.90
C ASN A 38 1.37 7.55 7.27
N ILE A 39 1.06 8.10 8.42
CA ILE A 39 1.67 9.31 8.97
C ILE A 39 2.68 8.90 10.04
N PHE A 40 3.87 9.48 9.99
CA PHE A 40 4.92 9.26 10.99
C PHE A 40 5.19 10.56 11.74
N GLU A 41 5.05 10.51 13.05
CA GLU A 41 5.48 11.56 13.93
C GLU A 41 6.60 11.05 14.83
N VAL A 42 7.70 11.79 14.87
CA VAL A 42 8.82 11.52 15.76
C VAL A 42 9.04 12.77 16.62
N ASN A 43 8.90 12.62 17.93
CA ASN A 43 8.97 13.72 18.89
C ASN A 43 8.09 14.92 18.44
N ASP A 44 6.82 14.64 18.16
CA ASP A 44 5.81 15.61 17.71
C ASP A 44 6.09 16.30 16.37
N SER A 45 7.05 15.79 15.59
CA SER A 45 7.38 16.31 14.27
C SER A 45 7.03 15.32 13.17
N ILE A 46 6.23 15.76 12.18
CA ILE A 46 5.85 14.89 11.04
C ILE A 46 7.04 14.72 10.10
N ILE A 47 7.45 13.46 9.91
CA ILE A 47 8.53 13.09 9.01
C ILE A 47 7.96 12.66 7.65
N LYS A 48 8.21 13.45 6.60
CA LYS A 48 7.71 13.18 5.24
C LYS A 48 8.60 12.23 4.43
N LYS A 49 9.91 12.23 4.70
CA LYS A 49 10.91 11.43 3.96
C LYS A 49 11.76 10.66 4.96
N ASP A 50 11.36 9.43 5.26
CA ASP A 50 12.14 8.58 6.15
C ASP A 50 12.29 7.18 5.51
N PRO A 51 13.49 6.58 5.55
CA PRO A 51 13.70 5.18 5.20
C PRO A 51 12.81 4.22 6.00
N VAL A 52 12.35 4.64 7.17
CA VAL A 52 11.38 3.93 8.01
C VAL A 52 10.08 3.57 7.28
N LYS A 53 9.65 4.38 6.30
CA LYS A 53 8.46 4.07 5.49
C LYS A 53 8.58 2.76 4.70
N LEU A 54 9.80 2.29 4.45
CA LEU A 54 10.05 1.04 3.76
C LEU A 54 9.89 -0.19 4.67
N LEU A 55 9.90 0.01 5.99
CA LEU A 55 9.81 -1.07 6.99
C LEU A 55 8.38 -1.50 7.29
N ILE A 56 7.41 -0.69 6.91
CA ILE A 56 6.00 -0.95 7.18
C ILE A 56 5.24 -1.24 5.89
N GLN A 57 4.07 -1.84 6.05
CA GLN A 57 3.19 -2.09 4.93
C GLN A 57 2.77 -0.76 4.27
N PRO A 58 2.99 -0.60 2.95
CA PRO A 58 2.64 0.64 2.28
C PRO A 58 1.13 0.86 2.26
N ALA A 59 0.72 2.11 2.33
CA ALA A 59 -0.66 2.50 2.07
C ALA A 59 -1.06 2.22 0.62
N SER A 60 -2.35 2.20 0.36
CA SER A 60 -2.87 2.08 -1.00
C SER A 60 -2.29 3.16 -1.90
N PRO A 61 -1.98 2.83 -3.16
CA PRO A 61 -1.48 3.82 -4.08
C PRO A 61 -2.50 4.94 -4.27
N THR A 62 -2.13 6.13 -3.87
CA THR A 62 -2.95 7.35 -4.02
C THR A 62 -2.48 8.23 -5.16
N ASN A 63 -1.64 7.69 -6.06
CA ASN A 63 -1.15 8.43 -7.22
C ASN A 63 -2.34 8.91 -8.06
N LYS A 64 -2.61 10.19 -7.95
CA LYS A 64 -3.69 10.83 -8.69
C LYS A 64 -3.18 11.28 -10.04
N VAL A 65 -3.78 10.77 -11.11
CA VAL A 65 -3.62 11.31 -12.46
C VAL A 65 -4.81 12.22 -12.71
N PHE A 66 -4.57 13.51 -12.95
CA PHE A 66 -5.61 14.54 -13.05
C PHE A 66 -6.57 14.61 -11.84
N GLY A 67 -6.06 14.35 -10.63
CA GLY A 67 -6.87 14.39 -9.41
C GLY A 67 -7.61 13.09 -9.07
N PHE A 68 -7.55 12.06 -9.93
CA PHE A 68 -8.23 10.76 -9.73
C PHE A 68 -7.23 9.64 -9.44
N PRO A 69 -7.50 8.74 -8.48
CA PRO A 69 -6.73 7.54 -8.24
C PRO A 69 -7.05 6.49 -9.32
N LEU A 70 -6.52 6.69 -10.53
CA LEU A 70 -6.84 5.85 -11.70
C LEU A 70 -6.58 4.37 -11.45
N GLY A 71 -5.46 4.02 -10.83
CA GLY A 71 -5.12 2.63 -10.56
C GLY A 71 -6.17 1.92 -9.71
N LEU A 72 -6.61 2.57 -8.64
CA LEU A 72 -7.67 2.06 -7.76
C LEU A 72 -9.02 2.00 -8.47
N SER A 73 -9.33 3.01 -9.29
CA SER A 73 -10.57 3.04 -10.08
C SER A 73 -10.65 1.89 -11.06
N ILE A 74 -9.56 1.61 -11.78
CA ILE A 74 -9.47 0.49 -12.73
C ILE A 74 -9.62 -0.86 -11.99
N TYR A 75 -8.97 -1.00 -10.82
CA TYR A 75 -9.10 -2.20 -10.01
C TYR A 75 -10.55 -2.44 -9.58
N ASN A 76 -11.27 -1.38 -9.21
CA ASN A 76 -12.68 -1.44 -8.80
C ASN A 76 -13.66 -1.75 -9.91
N LEU A 77 -13.31 -1.52 -11.16
CA LEU A 77 -14.13 -1.96 -12.30
C LEU A 77 -14.15 -3.48 -12.44
N ALA A 78 -13.13 -4.16 -11.91
CA ALA A 78 -13.09 -5.61 -11.92
C ALA A 78 -14.00 -6.21 -10.85
N SER A 79 -14.72 -7.24 -11.20
CA SER A 79 -15.50 -8.02 -10.23
C SER A 79 -14.61 -8.89 -9.36
N GLU A 80 -14.94 -9.05 -8.08
CA GLU A 80 -14.26 -10.00 -7.21
C GLU A 80 -14.54 -11.44 -7.64
N ASN A 81 -15.81 -11.76 -7.90
CA ASN A 81 -16.28 -13.08 -8.36
C ASN A 81 -16.93 -12.96 -9.74
N PRO A 82 -16.14 -12.85 -10.84
CA PRO A 82 -16.69 -12.64 -12.17
C PRO A 82 -17.49 -13.82 -12.68
N ASP A 83 -17.16 -15.05 -12.27
CA ASP A 83 -17.90 -16.26 -12.61
C ASP A 83 -19.32 -16.25 -12.04
N GLU A 84 -19.42 -16.00 -10.75
CA GLU A 84 -20.70 -15.96 -10.02
C GLU A 84 -21.59 -14.81 -10.53
N LYS A 85 -20.99 -13.64 -10.75
CA LYS A 85 -21.71 -12.49 -11.32
C LYS A 85 -22.21 -12.75 -12.71
N PHE A 86 -21.43 -13.45 -13.55
CA PHE A 86 -21.85 -13.83 -14.90
C PHE A 86 -23.03 -14.81 -14.85
N GLU A 87 -22.96 -15.84 -14.00
CA GLU A 87 -24.04 -16.81 -13.82
C GLU A 87 -25.31 -16.14 -13.28
N LYS A 88 -25.18 -15.31 -12.26
CA LYS A 88 -26.29 -14.53 -11.73
C LYS A 88 -26.91 -13.65 -12.81
N TRP A 89 -26.10 -12.93 -13.56
CA TRP A 89 -26.56 -12.11 -14.68
C TRP A 89 -27.29 -12.95 -15.73
N LEU A 90 -26.79 -14.14 -16.03
CA LEU A 90 -27.40 -15.04 -17.02
C LEU A 90 -28.79 -15.54 -16.58
N LEU A 91 -28.95 -15.80 -15.27
CA LEU A 91 -30.15 -16.38 -14.68
C LEU A 91 -31.15 -15.32 -14.15
N GLU A 92 -30.71 -14.11 -13.90
CA GLU A 92 -31.51 -13.02 -13.29
C GLU A 92 -32.83 -12.74 -14.06
N LYS A 93 -32.80 -12.85 -15.40
CA LYS A 93 -34.00 -12.69 -16.21
C LYS A 93 -34.38 -14.04 -16.86
N PRO A 94 -35.61 -14.55 -16.62
CA PRO A 94 -35.99 -15.90 -17.03
C PRO A 94 -35.85 -16.20 -18.52
N ASN A 95 -35.88 -15.17 -19.36
CA ASN A 95 -35.73 -15.32 -20.82
C ASN A 95 -34.32 -14.99 -21.36
N ARG A 96 -33.36 -14.55 -20.50
CA ARG A 96 -32.03 -14.13 -20.99
C ARG A 96 -31.25 -15.30 -21.53
N TYR A 97 -31.15 -16.41 -20.76
CA TYR A 97 -30.50 -17.63 -21.22
C TYR A 97 -31.15 -18.18 -22.51
N LYS A 98 -32.51 -18.23 -22.56
CA LYS A 98 -33.26 -18.70 -23.74
C LYS A 98 -33.00 -17.85 -24.98
N ARG A 99 -32.86 -16.52 -24.84
CA ARG A 99 -32.51 -15.62 -25.95
C ARG A 99 -31.06 -15.82 -26.39
N LEU A 100 -30.13 -15.93 -25.45
CA LEU A 100 -28.71 -16.19 -25.78
C LEU A 100 -28.54 -17.55 -26.45
N SER A 101 -29.19 -18.59 -25.96
CA SER A 101 -29.08 -19.94 -26.52
C SER A 101 -29.71 -20.11 -27.95
N ARG A 102 -30.52 -19.14 -28.36
CA ARG A 102 -30.99 -19.05 -29.76
C ARG A 102 -29.94 -18.47 -30.72
N LEU A 103 -29.06 -17.60 -30.20
CA LEU A 103 -28.06 -16.87 -31.00
C LEU A 103 -26.67 -17.51 -30.87
N LEU A 104 -26.35 -18.10 -29.71
CA LEU A 104 -25.05 -18.65 -29.38
C LEU A 104 -25.17 -20.12 -28.98
N SER A 105 -24.25 -20.95 -29.42
CA SER A 105 -24.10 -22.31 -28.94
C SER A 105 -23.66 -22.37 -27.48
N LYS A 106 -23.88 -23.48 -26.80
CA LYS A 106 -23.40 -23.71 -25.43
C LYS A 106 -21.89 -23.42 -25.29
N LYS A 107 -21.09 -23.85 -26.29
CA LYS A 107 -19.65 -23.61 -26.31
C LYS A 107 -19.31 -22.12 -26.36
N GLN A 108 -20.04 -21.32 -27.14
CA GLN A 108 -19.85 -19.88 -27.25
C GLN A 108 -20.25 -19.14 -25.96
N ILE A 109 -21.30 -19.61 -25.24
CA ILE A 109 -21.67 -19.05 -23.94
C ILE A 109 -20.57 -19.30 -22.90
N ILE A 110 -19.94 -20.49 -22.91
CA ILE A 110 -18.78 -20.79 -22.05
C ILE A 110 -17.58 -19.90 -22.41
N GLN A 111 -17.33 -19.72 -23.70
CA GLN A 111 -16.27 -18.80 -24.15
C GLN A 111 -16.54 -17.36 -23.71
N LEU A 112 -17.77 -16.89 -23.78
CA LEU A 112 -18.15 -15.56 -23.29
C LEU A 112 -17.84 -15.40 -21.80
N LYS A 113 -18.12 -16.42 -20.98
CA LYS A 113 -17.74 -16.45 -19.55
C LYS A 113 -16.22 -16.37 -19.39
N GLN A 114 -15.46 -17.13 -20.18
CA GLN A 114 -13.99 -17.08 -20.15
C GLN A 114 -13.43 -15.71 -20.54
N TYR A 115 -14.00 -15.06 -21.55
CA TYR A 115 -13.63 -13.69 -21.93
C TYR A 115 -13.93 -12.69 -20.81
N ASN A 116 -15.10 -12.80 -20.16
CA ASN A 116 -15.44 -11.96 -19.01
C ASN A 116 -14.41 -12.13 -17.89
N ASN A 117 -13.99 -13.35 -17.58
CA ASN A 117 -12.97 -13.64 -16.58
C ASN A 117 -11.59 -13.08 -16.95
N SER A 118 -11.19 -13.25 -18.21
CA SER A 118 -9.93 -12.73 -18.72
C SER A 118 -9.90 -11.21 -18.67
N PHE A 119 -11.00 -10.55 -19.01
CA PHE A 119 -11.14 -9.10 -18.92
C PHE A 119 -11.07 -8.60 -17.47
N ASN A 120 -11.73 -9.29 -16.54
CA ASN A 120 -11.63 -8.96 -15.12
C ASN A 120 -10.20 -9.13 -14.57
N LYS A 121 -9.50 -10.20 -14.96
CA LYS A 121 -8.07 -10.38 -14.62
C LYS A 121 -7.21 -9.26 -15.21
N PHE A 122 -7.45 -8.87 -16.45
CA PHE A 122 -6.76 -7.77 -17.10
C PHE A 122 -6.96 -6.45 -16.31
N LEU A 123 -8.19 -6.13 -15.92
CA LEU A 123 -8.48 -4.94 -15.11
C LEU A 123 -7.78 -4.98 -13.75
N LYS A 124 -7.76 -6.14 -13.06
CA LYS A 124 -7.04 -6.31 -11.80
C LYS A 124 -5.53 -6.13 -11.94
N ASN A 125 -4.96 -6.63 -13.03
CA ASN A 125 -3.52 -6.50 -13.30
C ASN A 125 -3.12 -5.08 -13.72
N LEU A 126 -3.99 -4.39 -14.46
CA LEU A 126 -3.76 -3.00 -14.85
C LEU A 126 -4.00 -2.03 -13.70
N GLY A 127 -4.95 -2.35 -12.84
CA GLY A 127 -5.29 -1.58 -11.66
C GLY A 127 -4.29 -1.78 -10.51
N GLN A 128 -4.46 -1.01 -9.47
CA GLN A 128 -3.67 -1.09 -8.25
C GLN A 128 -4.54 -1.63 -7.11
N LYS A 129 -4.11 -2.77 -6.56
CA LYS A 129 -4.82 -3.40 -5.43
C LYS A 129 -4.82 -2.47 -4.22
N PRO A 130 -5.97 -2.20 -3.60
CA PRO A 130 -6.03 -1.45 -2.34
C PRO A 130 -5.42 -2.24 -1.20
N THR A 131 -4.78 -1.54 -0.26
CA THR A 131 -4.41 -2.09 1.04
C THR A 131 -5.58 -1.92 1.98
N LYS A 132 -6.18 -3.01 2.44
CA LYS A 132 -7.27 -2.99 3.42
C LYS A 132 -6.71 -2.83 4.83
N ILE A 133 -7.45 -2.16 5.70
CA ILE A 133 -7.03 -2.00 7.09
C ILE A 133 -6.97 -3.35 7.82
N SER A 134 -7.90 -4.27 7.52
CA SER A 134 -7.93 -5.63 8.06
C SER A 134 -6.70 -6.46 7.68
N ASP A 135 -6.11 -6.21 6.51
CA ASP A 135 -4.91 -6.89 6.03
C ASP A 135 -3.62 -6.28 6.63
N THR A 136 -3.74 -5.16 7.36
CA THR A 136 -2.59 -4.42 7.89
C THR A 136 -2.28 -4.86 9.32
N ASN A 137 -1.11 -5.46 9.51
CA ASN A 137 -0.66 -5.85 10.84
C ASN A 137 0.03 -4.66 11.56
N VAL A 138 -0.76 -3.83 12.22
CA VAL A 138 -0.29 -2.63 12.92
C VAL A 138 0.71 -2.99 14.02
N ASN A 139 0.49 -4.08 14.76
CA ASN A 139 1.38 -4.50 15.84
C ASN A 139 2.76 -4.95 15.31
N GLU A 140 2.78 -5.61 14.17
CA GLU A 140 4.03 -5.98 13.51
C GLU A 140 4.79 -4.74 13.03
N ASN A 141 4.08 -3.77 12.47
CA ASN A 141 4.69 -2.49 12.07
C ASN A 141 5.27 -1.74 13.26
N ILE A 142 4.57 -1.69 14.40
CA ILE A 142 5.08 -1.11 15.66
C ILE A 142 6.36 -1.81 16.09
N SER A 143 6.38 -3.15 16.05
CA SER A 143 7.55 -3.95 16.43
C SER A 143 8.75 -3.68 15.52
N ARG A 144 8.54 -3.58 14.21
CA ARG A 144 9.58 -3.26 13.22
C ARG A 144 10.15 -1.85 13.44
N LEU A 145 9.27 -0.87 13.70
CA LEU A 145 9.68 0.50 14.02
C LEU A 145 10.50 0.55 15.31
N LYS A 146 10.05 -0.13 16.36
CA LYS A 146 10.78 -0.19 17.63
C LYS A 146 12.16 -0.82 17.44
N GLN A 147 12.24 -1.92 16.67
CA GLN A 147 13.51 -2.56 16.35
C GLN A 147 14.45 -1.61 15.57
N PHE A 148 13.90 -0.87 14.60
CA PHE A 148 14.67 0.11 13.85
C PHE A 148 15.29 1.17 14.77
N TYR A 149 14.49 1.79 15.65
CA TYR A 149 14.99 2.79 16.58
C TYR A 149 15.96 2.22 17.62
N ASN A 150 15.77 0.98 18.05
CA ASN A 150 16.74 0.29 18.89
C ASN A 150 18.08 0.13 18.18
N ASN A 151 18.07 -0.30 16.91
CA ASN A 151 19.29 -0.45 16.10
C ASN A 151 19.98 0.91 15.84
N GLU A 152 19.22 2.00 15.88
CA GLU A 152 19.75 3.36 15.81
C GLU A 152 20.25 3.90 17.15
N GLY A 153 20.27 3.07 18.21
CA GLY A 153 20.74 3.40 19.54
C GLY A 153 19.70 4.06 20.45
N TYR A 154 18.43 4.09 20.08
CA TYR A 154 17.34 4.62 20.91
C TYR A 154 16.61 3.51 21.67
N PHE A 155 17.27 2.89 22.65
CA PHE A 155 16.74 1.72 23.37
C PHE A 155 15.47 1.99 24.16
N ASP A 156 15.29 3.22 24.65
CA ASP A 156 14.12 3.64 25.43
C ASP A 156 13.01 4.23 24.53
N SER A 157 13.07 3.98 23.21
CA SER A 157 12.06 4.49 22.29
C SER A 157 10.69 3.85 22.56
N LYS A 158 9.65 4.67 22.48
CA LYS A 158 8.26 4.24 22.55
C LYS A 158 7.59 4.45 21.20
N VAL A 159 6.91 3.41 20.72
CA VAL A 159 6.17 3.44 19.46
C VAL A 159 4.73 3.07 19.73
N SER A 160 3.82 3.91 19.29
CA SER A 160 2.37 3.64 19.29
C SER A 160 1.78 3.95 17.92
N ALA A 161 0.58 3.48 17.68
CA ALA A 161 -0.15 3.77 16.46
C ALA A 161 -1.61 4.06 16.76
N ASP A 162 -2.15 5.08 16.11
CA ASP A 162 -3.55 5.46 16.15
C ASP A 162 -4.15 5.28 14.75
N THR A 163 -5.35 4.70 14.69
CA THR A 163 -6.08 4.52 13.43
C THR A 163 -7.21 5.52 13.35
N ILE A 164 -7.20 6.35 12.33
CA ILE A 164 -8.24 7.34 12.04
C ILE A 164 -9.08 6.78 10.90
N LEU A 165 -10.36 6.55 11.15
CA LEU A 165 -11.32 6.08 10.15
C LEU A 165 -12.21 7.23 9.71
N ASN A 166 -12.37 7.39 8.40
CA ASN A 166 -13.27 8.36 7.80
C ASN A 166 -13.98 7.71 6.61
N ASP A 167 -15.27 7.42 6.73
CA ASP A 167 -16.04 6.59 5.83
C ASP A 167 -15.30 5.24 5.59
N ASN A 168 -14.97 4.92 4.33
CA ASN A 168 -14.23 3.71 3.95
C ASN A 168 -12.73 3.98 3.76
N GLN A 169 -12.19 5.04 4.37
CA GLN A 169 -10.78 5.41 4.31
C GLN A 169 -10.17 5.28 5.70
N ALA A 170 -8.96 4.76 5.77
CA ALA A 170 -8.19 4.65 7.00
C ALA A 170 -6.84 5.35 6.86
N ILE A 171 -6.44 6.04 7.92
CA ILE A 171 -5.11 6.62 8.08
C ILE A 171 -4.52 6.02 9.34
N ILE A 172 -3.30 5.51 9.27
CA ILE A 172 -2.57 5.06 10.45
C ILE A 172 -1.51 6.09 10.77
N LYS A 173 -1.56 6.63 11.99
CA LYS A 173 -0.59 7.57 12.53
C LYS A 173 0.32 6.82 13.50
N TYR A 174 1.59 6.67 13.15
CA TYR A 174 2.62 6.10 14.01
C TYR A 174 3.30 7.21 14.79
N ASN A 175 3.20 7.17 16.13
CA ASN A 175 3.83 8.11 17.03
C ASN A 175 5.06 7.45 17.65
N VAL A 176 6.22 8.04 17.41
CA VAL A 176 7.50 7.58 17.93
C VAL A 176 8.06 8.63 18.88
N THR A 177 8.29 8.24 20.11
CA THR A 177 9.02 9.07 21.07
C THR A 177 10.41 8.46 21.25
N THR A 178 11.44 9.17 20.80
CA THR A 178 12.83 8.80 21.01
C THR A 178 13.35 9.58 22.21
N ASN A 179 14.02 8.87 23.11
CA ASN A 179 14.75 9.49 24.22
C ASN A 179 16.21 9.75 23.80
N THR A 180 17.12 9.73 24.76
CA THR A 180 18.55 9.92 24.52
C THR A 180 19.11 8.78 23.69
N ARG A 181 19.92 9.10 22.69
CA ARG A 181 20.64 8.12 21.89
C ARG A 181 21.83 7.58 22.66
N TYR A 182 21.95 6.27 22.73
CA TYR A 182 23.06 5.61 23.40
C TYR A 182 24.28 5.52 22.47
N LEU A 183 25.41 5.89 22.98
CA LEU A 183 26.69 5.82 22.29
C LEU A 183 27.63 4.88 23.06
N ILE A 184 28.55 4.26 22.35
CA ILE A 184 29.61 3.46 22.99
C ILE A 184 30.54 4.43 23.77
N ASP A 185 30.48 4.34 25.09
CA ASP A 185 31.33 5.19 25.95
C ASP A 185 32.74 4.59 26.03
N THR A 186 32.85 3.34 26.46
CA THR A 186 34.15 2.69 26.71
C THR A 186 34.15 1.28 26.15
N ILE A 187 35.22 0.93 25.46
CA ILE A 187 35.48 -0.43 24.98
C ILE A 187 36.64 -0.96 25.80
N SER A 188 36.38 -1.93 26.68
CA SER A 188 37.43 -2.69 27.41
C SER A 188 37.55 -4.09 26.82
N ILE A 189 38.74 -4.48 26.52
CA ILE A 189 39.07 -5.81 26.05
C ILE A 189 39.85 -6.50 27.16
N ASN A 190 39.37 -7.64 27.63
CA ASN A 190 40.01 -8.40 28.70
C ASN A 190 40.18 -9.84 28.21
N THR A 191 41.42 -10.30 28.10
CA THR A 191 41.71 -11.68 27.70
C THR A 191 42.62 -12.36 28.72
N ASN A 192 42.66 -13.69 28.73
CA ASN A 192 43.53 -14.47 29.60
C ASN A 192 44.92 -14.75 28.98
N SER A 193 45.22 -14.10 27.84
CA SER A 193 46.48 -14.31 27.10
C SER A 193 47.11 -12.98 26.72
N ARG A 194 48.37 -12.78 27.12
CA ARG A 194 49.16 -11.60 26.77
C ARG A 194 49.35 -11.42 25.27
N ASP A 195 49.47 -12.52 24.53
CA ASP A 195 49.67 -12.48 23.07
C ASP A 195 48.40 -11.98 22.38
N ILE A 196 47.22 -12.42 22.83
CA ILE A 196 45.93 -11.96 22.32
C ILE A 196 45.71 -10.48 22.69
N ASP A 197 46.02 -10.06 23.91
CA ASP A 197 45.94 -8.63 24.31
C ASP A 197 46.83 -7.75 23.44
N SER A 198 48.06 -8.20 23.12
CA SER A 198 48.96 -7.47 22.24
C SER A 198 48.41 -7.35 20.82
N LEU A 199 47.86 -8.43 20.25
CA LEU A 199 47.23 -8.46 18.93
C LEU A 199 46.00 -7.55 18.86
N LEU A 200 45.15 -7.57 19.86
CA LEU A 200 43.96 -6.73 19.92
C LEU A 200 44.31 -5.26 20.08
N SER A 201 45.30 -4.96 20.91
CA SER A 201 45.79 -3.59 21.12
C SER A 201 46.41 -3.01 19.85
N SER A 202 47.19 -3.81 19.11
CA SER A 202 47.82 -3.39 17.84
C SER A 202 46.82 -3.20 16.70
N ASN A 203 45.66 -3.87 16.74
CA ASN A 203 44.61 -3.79 15.75
C ASN A 203 43.40 -2.95 16.21
N LYS A 204 43.52 -2.22 17.28
CA LYS A 204 42.41 -1.38 17.84
C LYS A 204 41.84 -0.42 16.81
N THR A 205 42.62 0.14 15.91
CA THR A 205 42.20 1.02 14.84
C THR A 205 41.36 0.35 13.75
N LYS A 206 41.53 -1.00 13.62
CA LYS A 206 40.76 -1.82 12.65
C LYS A 206 39.48 -2.38 13.27
N SER A 207 39.22 -2.10 14.54
CA SER A 207 37.99 -2.53 15.19
C SER A 207 36.77 -1.89 14.54
N ILE A 208 35.72 -2.68 14.36
CA ILE A 208 34.38 -2.21 13.92
C ILE A 208 33.76 -1.35 15.02
N LEU A 209 34.05 -1.68 16.28
CA LEU A 209 33.53 -0.91 17.42
C LEU A 209 34.45 0.29 17.68
N LYS A 210 33.90 1.50 17.66
CA LYS A 210 34.62 2.72 18.00
C LYS A 210 33.90 3.47 19.11
N GLN A 211 34.69 4.04 19.98
CA GLN A 211 34.18 4.90 21.05
C GLN A 211 33.43 6.11 20.48
N LYS A 212 32.34 6.52 21.08
CA LYS A 212 31.41 7.59 20.62
C LYS A 212 30.63 7.27 19.34
N GLU A 213 30.75 6.06 18.81
CA GLU A 213 29.84 5.59 17.76
C GLU A 213 28.52 5.09 18.37
N ILE A 214 27.51 4.97 17.51
CA ILE A 214 26.20 4.48 17.91
C ILE A 214 26.33 3.03 18.34
N PHE A 215 25.74 2.71 19.49
CA PHE A 215 25.58 1.34 19.91
C PHE A 215 24.41 0.74 19.11
N SER A 216 24.69 -0.06 18.10
CA SER A 216 23.69 -0.71 17.21
C SER A 216 23.88 -2.22 17.15
#